data_9a7a7874f46081b052282e2083166f35
#
_entry.id   9a7a7874f46081b052282e2083166f35
#
_cell.length_a   1.000
_cell.length_b   1.000
_cell.length_c   1.000
_cell.angle_alpha   90.00
_cell.angle_beta   90.00
_cell.angle_gamma   90.00
#
_symmetry.space_group_name_H-M   'P 1'
#
loop_
_entity.id
_entity.type
_entity.pdbx_description
1 polymer ?
#
loop_
_entity_poly.entity_id
_entity_poly.type
_entity_poly.pdbx_seq_one_letter_code
_entity_poly.pdbx_strand_id
1 'polypeptide(L)'
;SPFGKELVKEMNNIGMMIDISHVSDDAFWQTIDISKAPVIASHSSLRRYTPGFERNMSDEMIKALGENGGVIMINFGSSFVTQAANRYRDMINQQIEQVKEKYGAESEEAKSRIAELQKDNPFPYATLEQVLDHIDHVVKLIGIDHVGIGSDYDGVGDSLPVGLKDVSSYPNLVQGLLDRGYSEAEIKKI
;
A
#
# COMPACT_ATOMS: atom_id res chain seq x y z
N SER A 1 5.40 -3.89 -23.79
CA SER A 1 6.28 -4.36 -24.86
C SER A 1 5.85 -5.74 -25.35
N PRO A 2 6.20 -6.14 -26.61
CA PRO A 2 5.90 -7.51 -27.09
C PRO A 2 6.49 -8.59 -26.18
N PHE A 3 7.73 -8.41 -25.73
CA PHE A 3 8.40 -9.33 -24.79
C PHE A 3 7.61 -9.50 -23.49
N GLY A 4 7.16 -8.40 -22.87
CA GLY A 4 6.37 -8.47 -21.62
C GLY A 4 5.07 -9.24 -21.79
N LYS A 5 4.41 -9.11 -22.95
CA LYS A 5 3.19 -9.88 -23.25
C LYS A 5 3.46 -11.39 -23.37
N GLU A 6 4.54 -11.76 -24.01
CA GLU A 6 4.96 -13.18 -24.10
C GLU A 6 5.39 -13.72 -22.72
N LEU A 7 6.06 -12.89 -21.89
CA LEU A 7 6.42 -13.26 -20.52
C LEU A 7 5.18 -13.60 -19.68
N VAL A 8 4.14 -12.77 -19.70
CA VAL A 8 2.87 -13.04 -18.98
C VAL A 8 2.25 -14.36 -19.40
N LYS A 9 2.24 -14.66 -20.72
CA LYS A 9 1.73 -15.94 -21.24
C LYS A 9 2.58 -17.12 -20.75
N GLU A 10 3.90 -16.97 -20.78
CA GLU A 10 4.78 -18.04 -20.33
C GLU A 10 4.68 -18.29 -18.82
N MET A 11 4.56 -17.24 -18.01
CA MET A 11 4.28 -17.37 -16.58
C MET A 11 2.99 -18.17 -16.33
N ASN A 12 1.93 -17.92 -17.09
CA ASN A 12 0.70 -18.73 -16.99
C ASN A 12 0.93 -20.18 -17.41
N ASN A 13 1.71 -20.44 -18.50
CA ASN A 13 1.98 -21.77 -18.99
C ASN A 13 2.73 -22.65 -17.98
N ILE A 14 3.69 -22.07 -17.26
CA ILE A 14 4.50 -22.80 -16.27
C ILE A 14 3.91 -22.75 -14.84
N GLY A 15 2.72 -22.14 -14.67
CA GLY A 15 2.07 -22.02 -13.36
C GLY A 15 2.73 -21.02 -12.41
N MET A 16 3.45 -20.03 -12.92
CA MET A 16 4.06 -18.97 -12.12
C MET A 16 3.04 -17.87 -11.85
N MET A 17 2.87 -17.54 -10.57
CA MET A 17 1.97 -16.45 -10.12
C MET A 17 2.49 -15.09 -10.62
N ILE A 18 1.57 -14.25 -11.12
CA ILE A 18 1.89 -12.91 -11.60
C ILE A 18 1.53 -11.92 -10.49
N ASP A 19 2.54 -11.20 -10.00
CA ASP A 19 2.37 -10.10 -9.05
C ASP A 19 2.36 -8.77 -9.79
N ILE A 20 1.29 -7.99 -9.59
CA ILE A 20 1.12 -6.67 -10.20
C ILE A 20 1.45 -5.53 -9.23
N SER A 21 1.99 -5.81 -8.04
CA SER A 21 2.57 -4.77 -7.21
C SER A 21 3.78 -4.15 -7.92
N HIS A 22 3.96 -2.82 -7.82
CA HIS A 22 5.04 -2.04 -8.46
C HIS A 22 4.97 -1.92 -9.99
N VAL A 23 3.89 -2.33 -10.64
CA VAL A 23 3.72 -2.06 -12.08
C VAL A 23 2.98 -0.73 -12.31
N SER A 24 3.18 -0.12 -13.48
CA SER A 24 2.38 1.04 -13.89
C SER A 24 0.93 0.65 -14.21
N ASP A 25 0.02 1.61 -14.20
CA ASP A 25 -1.38 1.40 -14.58
C ASP A 25 -1.49 0.77 -15.99
N ASP A 26 -0.69 1.22 -16.95
CA ASP A 26 -0.66 0.63 -18.31
C ASP A 26 -0.20 -0.83 -18.31
N ALA A 27 0.77 -1.18 -17.47
CA ALA A 27 1.24 -2.57 -17.36
C ALA A 27 0.19 -3.44 -16.65
N PHE A 28 -0.48 -2.92 -15.64
CA PHE A 28 -1.61 -3.59 -14.99
C PHE A 28 -2.69 -3.96 -16.00
N TRP A 29 -3.22 -2.99 -16.74
CA TRP A 29 -4.30 -3.23 -17.70
C TRP A 29 -3.91 -4.26 -18.77
N GLN A 30 -2.68 -4.15 -19.31
CA GLN A 30 -2.19 -5.14 -20.28
C GLN A 30 -2.02 -6.53 -19.67
N THR A 31 -1.64 -6.63 -18.38
CA THR A 31 -1.51 -7.91 -17.69
C THR A 31 -2.86 -8.57 -17.47
N ILE A 32 -3.85 -7.82 -16.99
CA ILE A 32 -5.23 -8.31 -16.78
C ILE A 32 -5.85 -8.82 -18.10
N ASP A 33 -5.64 -8.08 -19.20
CA ASP A 33 -6.15 -8.46 -20.53
C ASP A 33 -5.54 -9.78 -21.05
N ILE A 34 -4.31 -10.08 -20.68
CA ILE A 34 -3.56 -11.22 -21.23
C ILE A 34 -3.59 -12.43 -20.30
N SER A 35 -3.57 -12.22 -18.99
CA SER A 35 -3.47 -13.31 -18.02
C SER A 35 -4.72 -14.18 -18.04
N LYS A 36 -4.49 -15.49 -18.16
CA LYS A 36 -5.55 -16.53 -18.08
C LYS A 36 -5.68 -17.12 -16.66
N ALA A 37 -4.83 -16.70 -15.75
CA ALA A 37 -4.84 -17.09 -14.35
C ALA A 37 -5.05 -15.85 -13.47
N PRO A 38 -5.62 -16.02 -12.26
CA PRO A 38 -5.70 -14.94 -11.29
C PRO A 38 -4.33 -14.33 -11.01
N VAL A 39 -4.27 -12.99 -10.93
CA VAL A 39 -3.06 -12.26 -10.55
C VAL A 39 -3.18 -11.77 -9.11
N ILE A 40 -2.06 -11.40 -8.50
CA ILE A 40 -2.05 -10.84 -7.14
C ILE A 40 -1.44 -9.44 -7.13
N ALA A 41 -1.93 -8.59 -6.25
CA ALA A 41 -1.22 -7.41 -5.78
C ALA A 41 -0.69 -7.74 -4.36
N SER A 42 0.53 -8.27 -4.26
CA SER A 42 1.05 -8.84 -3.02
C SER A 42 1.21 -7.83 -1.87
N HIS A 43 1.35 -6.54 -2.19
CA HIS A 43 1.48 -5.45 -1.21
C HIS A 43 1.13 -4.10 -1.85
N SER A 44 -0.15 -3.84 -2.03
CA SER A 44 -0.70 -2.58 -2.52
C SER A 44 -1.86 -2.15 -1.62
N SER A 45 -2.24 -0.88 -1.70
CA SER A 45 -3.40 -0.36 -1.00
C SER A 45 -4.31 0.41 -1.97
N LEU A 46 -5.25 1.21 -1.46
CA LEU A 46 -6.29 1.82 -2.27
C LEU A 46 -5.96 3.29 -2.57
N ARG A 47 -5.93 3.64 -3.85
CA ARG A 47 -5.70 5.02 -4.34
C ARG A 47 -6.78 5.98 -3.85
N ARG A 48 -7.96 5.47 -3.52
CA ARG A 48 -9.05 6.23 -2.90
C ARG A 48 -8.61 7.02 -1.68
N TYR A 49 -7.77 6.44 -0.81
CA TYR A 49 -7.27 7.07 0.42
C TYR A 49 -5.96 7.84 0.23
N THR A 50 -5.33 7.67 -0.95
CA THR A 50 -4.09 8.36 -1.34
C THR A 50 -4.19 8.89 -2.77
N PRO A 51 -5.12 9.82 -3.05
CA PRO A 51 -5.35 10.32 -4.41
C PRO A 51 -4.08 10.82 -5.09
N GLY A 52 -3.83 10.32 -6.31
CA GLY A 52 -2.63 10.64 -7.10
C GLY A 52 -1.43 9.73 -6.83
N PHE A 53 -1.51 8.81 -5.88
CA PHE A 53 -0.44 7.84 -5.63
C PHE A 53 -0.65 6.57 -6.47
N GLU A 54 -0.03 6.53 -7.65
CA GLU A 54 -0.20 5.45 -8.64
C GLU A 54 0.31 4.07 -8.17
N ARG A 55 1.13 4.04 -7.11
CA ARG A 55 1.56 2.78 -6.49
C ARG A 55 0.39 2.01 -5.85
N ASN A 56 -0.69 2.71 -5.47
CA ASN A 56 -1.94 2.15 -5.00
C ASN A 56 -2.93 1.95 -6.15
N MET A 57 -3.82 0.98 -6.00
CA MET A 57 -4.82 0.61 -7.02
C MET A 57 -6.06 1.51 -6.97
N SER A 58 -6.55 1.91 -8.12
CA SER A 58 -7.86 2.58 -8.23
C SER A 58 -9.02 1.60 -8.04
N ASP A 59 -10.22 2.11 -7.77
CA ASP A 59 -11.42 1.27 -7.63
C ASP A 59 -11.73 0.48 -8.91
N GLU A 60 -11.41 1.04 -10.09
CA GLU A 60 -11.56 0.36 -11.38
C GLU A 60 -10.58 -0.80 -11.53
N MET A 61 -9.33 -0.60 -11.13
CA MET A 61 -8.31 -1.66 -11.14
C MET A 61 -8.68 -2.78 -10.17
N ILE A 62 -9.20 -2.44 -8.98
CA ILE A 62 -9.65 -3.43 -7.98
C ILE A 62 -10.81 -4.26 -8.53
N LYS A 63 -11.77 -3.63 -9.21
CA LYS A 63 -12.88 -4.36 -9.87
C LYS A 63 -12.37 -5.31 -10.93
N ALA A 64 -11.48 -4.87 -11.81
CA ALA A 64 -10.88 -5.70 -12.83
C ALA A 64 -10.06 -6.87 -12.24
N LEU A 65 -9.36 -6.63 -11.11
CA LEU A 65 -8.67 -7.67 -10.35
C LEU A 65 -9.66 -8.72 -9.82
N GLY A 66 -10.78 -8.30 -9.23
CA GLY A 66 -11.83 -9.21 -8.76
C GLY A 66 -12.45 -10.03 -9.89
N GLU A 67 -12.74 -9.42 -11.04
CA GLU A 67 -13.24 -10.10 -12.24
C GLU A 67 -12.24 -11.13 -12.80
N ASN A 68 -10.94 -10.87 -12.67
CA ASN A 68 -9.87 -11.83 -13.00
C ASN A 68 -9.75 -12.97 -11.96
N GLY A 69 -10.43 -12.89 -10.82
CA GLY A 69 -10.32 -13.84 -9.70
C GLY A 69 -9.09 -13.58 -8.81
N GLY A 70 -8.44 -12.45 -8.96
CA GLY A 70 -7.23 -12.06 -8.23
C GLY A 70 -7.48 -11.53 -6.83
N VAL A 71 -6.40 -11.23 -6.12
CA VAL A 71 -6.41 -10.77 -4.72
C VAL A 71 -5.54 -9.53 -4.57
N ILE A 72 -6.04 -8.50 -3.86
CA ILE A 72 -5.23 -7.40 -3.36
C ILE A 72 -4.88 -7.65 -1.89
N MET A 73 -3.59 -7.63 -1.55
CA MET A 73 -3.09 -7.75 -0.19
C MET A 73 -2.68 -6.38 0.31
N ILE A 74 -3.31 -5.93 1.40
CA ILE A 74 -3.20 -4.54 1.88
C ILE A 74 -1.84 -4.28 2.50
N ASN A 75 -1.10 -3.33 1.93
CA ASN A 75 0.16 -2.80 2.45
C ASN A 75 -0.11 -1.92 3.68
N PHE A 76 0.70 -2.08 4.74
CA PHE A 76 0.50 -1.36 5.99
C PHE A 76 1.33 -0.07 6.09
N GLY A 77 2.29 0.18 5.21
CA GLY A 77 3.05 1.42 5.23
C GLY A 77 2.13 2.65 5.27
N SER A 78 2.31 3.55 6.24
CA SER A 78 1.39 4.68 6.44
C SER A 78 1.21 5.54 5.19
N SER A 79 2.24 5.66 4.35
CA SER A 79 2.17 6.37 3.07
C SER A 79 1.28 5.69 2.01
N PHE A 80 1.00 4.39 2.18
CA PHE A 80 0.04 3.64 1.36
C PHE A 80 -1.38 3.74 1.92
N VAL A 81 -1.49 4.01 3.23
CA VAL A 81 -2.77 3.99 3.96
C VAL A 81 -3.41 5.37 4.01
N THR A 82 -2.63 6.44 4.17
CA THR A 82 -3.19 7.80 4.30
C THR A 82 -2.51 8.81 3.38
N GLN A 83 -3.31 9.77 2.90
CA GLN A 83 -2.79 10.88 2.12
C GLN A 83 -1.85 11.78 2.93
N ALA A 84 -2.10 11.95 4.23
CA ALA A 84 -1.23 12.74 5.10
C ALA A 84 0.19 12.18 5.15
N ALA A 85 0.33 10.86 5.40
CA ALA A 85 1.62 10.20 5.42
C ALA A 85 2.26 10.12 4.02
N ASN A 86 1.46 9.95 2.96
CA ASN A 86 1.95 9.91 1.59
C ASN A 86 2.61 11.23 1.18
N ARG A 87 1.97 12.35 1.47
CA ARG A 87 2.47 13.69 1.13
C ARG A 87 3.54 14.22 2.08
N TYR A 88 3.67 13.63 3.27
CA TYR A 88 4.61 14.10 4.28
C TYR A 88 6.05 14.14 3.77
N ARG A 89 6.50 13.10 3.08
CA ARG A 89 7.87 13.02 2.57
C ARG A 89 8.20 14.18 1.62
N ASP A 90 7.31 14.45 0.68
CA ASP A 90 7.53 15.51 -0.30
C ASP A 90 7.52 16.88 0.38
N MET A 91 6.56 17.10 1.29
CA MET A 91 6.46 18.33 2.07
C MET A 91 7.72 18.57 2.93
N ILE A 92 8.14 17.57 3.71
CA ILE A 92 9.28 17.73 4.61
C ILE A 92 10.60 17.87 3.84
N ASN A 93 10.79 17.10 2.76
CA ASN A 93 11.98 17.19 1.94
C ASN A 93 12.10 18.56 1.27
N GLN A 94 11.00 19.11 0.76
CA GLN A 94 11.01 20.46 0.19
C GLN A 94 11.46 21.52 1.22
N GLN A 95 10.99 21.43 2.46
CA GLN A 95 11.39 22.34 3.53
C GLN A 95 12.85 22.12 3.95
N ILE A 96 13.31 20.88 4.02
CA ILE A 96 14.70 20.53 4.30
C ILE A 96 15.65 21.13 3.23
N GLU A 97 15.31 20.99 1.95
CA GLU A 97 16.13 21.57 0.87
C GLU A 97 16.19 23.09 0.95
N GLN A 98 15.10 23.77 1.26
CA GLN A 98 15.10 25.22 1.49
C GLN A 98 16.01 25.64 2.65
N VAL A 99 16.05 24.85 3.74
CA VAL A 99 16.97 25.08 4.86
C VAL A 99 18.43 24.89 4.43
N LYS A 100 18.73 23.81 3.68
CA LYS A 100 20.09 23.54 3.17
C LYS A 100 20.57 24.60 2.19
N GLU A 101 19.71 25.05 1.29
CA GLU A 101 20.04 26.15 0.36
C GLU A 101 20.35 27.46 1.08
N LYS A 102 19.59 27.78 2.12
CA LYS A 102 19.72 29.05 2.86
C LYS A 102 20.93 29.09 3.79
N TYR A 103 21.24 27.97 4.46
CA TYR A 103 22.22 27.93 5.55
C TYR A 103 23.46 27.10 5.22
N GLY A 104 23.48 26.41 4.06
CA GLY A 104 24.52 25.47 3.67
C GLY A 104 24.27 24.08 4.24
N ALA A 105 24.28 23.05 3.37
CA ALA A 105 23.84 21.69 3.70
C ALA A 105 24.55 21.06 4.92
N GLU A 106 25.86 21.37 5.09
CA GLU A 106 26.69 20.78 6.15
C GLU A 106 26.85 21.70 7.36
N SER A 107 26.23 22.89 7.38
CA SER A 107 26.35 23.83 8.49
C SER A 107 25.63 23.30 9.76
N GLU A 108 26.16 23.63 10.93
CA GLU A 108 25.53 23.30 12.21
C GLU A 108 24.15 24.01 12.35
N GLU A 109 24.02 25.19 11.74
CA GLU A 109 22.75 25.92 11.73
C GLU A 109 21.69 25.17 10.89
N ALA A 110 22.04 24.65 9.71
CA ALA A 110 21.13 23.84 8.90
C ALA A 110 20.71 22.57 9.64
N LYS A 111 21.65 21.86 10.25
CA LYS A 111 21.38 20.64 11.04
C LYS A 111 20.41 20.91 12.20
N SER A 112 20.66 22.00 12.95
CA SER A 112 19.77 22.39 14.05
C SER A 112 18.36 22.71 13.57
N ARG A 113 18.21 23.48 12.50
CA ARG A 113 16.91 23.84 11.94
C ARG A 113 16.16 22.66 11.34
N ILE A 114 16.87 21.72 10.70
CA ILE A 114 16.27 20.48 10.20
C ILE A 114 15.75 19.63 11.39
N ALA A 115 16.51 19.54 12.48
CA ALA A 115 16.06 18.81 13.66
C ALA A 115 14.82 19.45 14.30
N GLU A 116 14.77 20.79 14.39
CA GLU A 116 13.59 21.53 14.85
C GLU A 116 12.39 21.29 13.91
N LEU A 117 12.59 21.41 12.59
CA LEU A 117 11.57 21.17 11.59
C LEU A 117 10.95 19.76 11.71
N GLN A 118 11.79 18.74 11.86
CA GLN A 118 11.32 17.35 12.02
C GLN A 118 10.62 17.13 13.37
N LYS A 119 11.06 17.78 14.42
CA LYS A 119 10.41 17.73 15.73
C LYS A 119 9.02 18.37 15.73
N ASP A 120 8.91 19.53 15.06
CA ASP A 120 7.65 20.29 14.99
C ASP A 120 6.66 19.69 13.99
N ASN A 121 7.14 18.85 13.06
CA ASN A 121 6.34 18.14 12.08
C ASN A 121 6.59 16.62 12.21
N PRO A 122 6.07 15.95 13.22
CA PRO A 122 6.25 14.51 13.38
C PRO A 122 5.56 13.75 12.23
N PHE A 123 6.13 12.59 11.85
CA PHE A 123 5.55 11.75 10.81
C PHE A 123 4.10 11.34 11.18
N PRO A 124 3.13 11.57 10.29
CA PRO A 124 1.72 11.28 10.58
C PRO A 124 1.43 9.79 10.35
N TYR A 125 1.79 8.95 11.31
CA TYR A 125 1.53 7.52 11.25
C TYR A 125 0.04 7.23 11.02
N ALA A 126 -0.25 6.28 10.13
CA ALA A 126 -1.58 5.72 10.03
C ALA A 126 -1.96 4.96 11.32
N THR A 127 -3.22 4.61 11.44
CA THR A 127 -3.75 3.80 12.54
C THR A 127 -4.26 2.46 12.04
N LEU A 128 -4.41 1.48 12.93
CA LEU A 128 -5.07 0.22 12.66
C LEU A 128 -6.43 0.42 11.98
N GLU A 129 -7.25 1.34 12.49
CA GLU A 129 -8.58 1.61 11.94
C GLU A 129 -8.53 2.03 10.47
N GLN A 130 -7.55 2.83 10.09
CA GLN A 130 -7.37 3.24 8.70
C GLN A 130 -6.95 2.07 7.79
N VAL A 131 -6.19 1.11 8.29
CA VAL A 131 -5.90 -0.14 7.55
C VAL A 131 -7.17 -0.97 7.36
N LEU A 132 -7.98 -1.10 8.41
CA LEU A 132 -9.27 -1.79 8.35
C LEU A 132 -10.23 -1.12 7.35
N ASP A 133 -10.21 0.21 7.21
CA ASP A 133 -11.01 0.92 6.20
C ASP A 133 -10.66 0.48 4.76
N HIS A 134 -9.39 0.18 4.49
CA HIS A 134 -8.97 -0.38 3.20
C HIS A 134 -9.57 -1.76 2.98
N ILE A 135 -9.52 -2.65 3.98
CA ILE A 135 -10.10 -3.99 3.91
C ILE A 135 -11.61 -3.91 3.66
N ASP A 136 -12.33 -3.12 4.46
CA ASP A 136 -13.77 -2.93 4.32
C ASP A 136 -14.15 -2.43 2.91
N HIS A 137 -13.36 -1.51 2.36
CA HIS A 137 -13.64 -0.98 1.03
C HIS A 137 -13.49 -2.05 -0.05
N VAL A 138 -12.44 -2.88 0.00
CA VAL A 138 -12.25 -4.00 -0.94
C VAL A 138 -13.39 -5.01 -0.80
N VAL A 139 -13.71 -5.42 0.43
CA VAL A 139 -14.80 -6.36 0.70
C VAL A 139 -16.13 -5.85 0.14
N LYS A 140 -16.42 -4.56 0.35
CA LYS A 140 -17.63 -3.92 -0.19
C LYS A 140 -17.64 -3.86 -1.72
N LEU A 141 -16.46 -3.68 -2.34
CA LEU A 141 -16.34 -3.43 -3.77
C LEU A 141 -16.37 -4.72 -4.59
N ILE A 142 -15.67 -5.77 -4.14
CA ILE A 142 -15.47 -7.02 -4.90
C ILE A 142 -15.61 -8.30 -4.07
N GLY A 143 -15.85 -8.20 -2.77
CA GLY A 143 -16.05 -9.36 -1.88
C GLY A 143 -14.81 -9.78 -1.12
N ILE A 144 -15.04 -10.57 -0.08
CA ILE A 144 -14.02 -10.98 0.91
C ILE A 144 -12.98 -11.97 0.36
N ASP A 145 -13.32 -12.69 -0.70
CA ASP A 145 -12.43 -13.67 -1.32
C ASP A 145 -11.29 -13.02 -2.14
N HIS A 146 -11.29 -11.68 -2.25
CA HIS A 146 -10.37 -10.89 -3.06
C HIS A 146 -9.50 -9.92 -2.26
N VAL A 147 -9.48 -10.01 -0.93
CA VAL A 147 -8.64 -9.20 -0.06
C VAL A 147 -7.74 -10.08 0.80
N GLY A 148 -6.54 -9.60 1.09
CA GLY A 148 -5.59 -10.30 1.95
C GLY A 148 -4.65 -9.33 2.68
N ILE A 149 -3.72 -9.87 3.45
CA ILE A 149 -2.73 -9.13 4.24
C ILE A 149 -1.39 -9.11 3.49
N GLY A 150 -0.95 -7.93 3.08
CA GLY A 150 0.33 -7.69 2.42
C GLY A 150 1.20 -6.71 3.20
N SER A 151 1.29 -6.87 4.51
CA SER A 151 1.84 -5.94 5.51
C SER A 151 3.09 -5.16 5.11
N ASP A 152 4.01 -5.77 4.37
CA ASP A 152 5.26 -5.18 3.89
C ASP A 152 6.18 -4.67 5.03
N TYR A 153 6.22 -5.41 6.15
CA TYR A 153 6.94 -5.01 7.37
C TYR A 153 8.41 -4.68 7.14
N ASP A 154 9.07 -5.41 6.25
CA ASP A 154 10.49 -5.22 5.97
C ASP A 154 10.76 -4.18 4.84
N GLY A 155 9.72 -3.78 4.09
CA GLY A 155 9.84 -2.90 2.92
C GLY A 155 9.56 -1.42 3.19
N VAL A 156 8.85 -1.09 4.28
CA VAL A 156 8.34 0.28 4.53
C VAL A 156 9.05 1.01 5.69
N GLY A 157 10.07 0.39 6.28
CA GLY A 157 10.85 0.97 7.40
C GLY A 157 9.97 1.37 8.60
N ASP A 158 10.34 2.42 9.32
CA ASP A 158 9.55 2.93 10.44
C ASP A 158 8.39 3.82 9.96
N SER A 159 7.54 3.29 9.09
CA SER A 159 6.31 3.98 8.66
C SER A 159 5.03 3.19 8.98
N LEU A 160 5.15 2.14 9.78
CA LEU A 160 4.05 1.24 10.11
C LEU A 160 2.99 1.90 11.01
N PRO A 161 1.72 1.50 10.91
CA PRO A 161 0.62 2.14 11.63
C PRO A 161 0.73 1.95 13.15
N VAL A 162 0.14 2.89 13.88
CA VAL A 162 -0.09 2.70 15.32
C VAL A 162 -1.02 1.50 15.52
N GLY A 163 -0.56 0.54 16.32
CA GLY A 163 -1.28 -0.72 16.58
C GLY A 163 -0.94 -1.89 15.64
N LEU A 164 -0.09 -1.64 14.59
CA LEU A 164 0.37 -2.67 13.64
C LEU A 164 1.87 -2.53 13.34
N LYS A 165 2.71 -2.38 14.37
CA LYS A 165 4.15 -2.11 14.20
C LYS A 165 4.98 -3.33 13.78
N ASP A 166 4.50 -4.53 14.04
CA ASP A 166 5.15 -5.80 13.70
C ASP A 166 4.15 -6.97 13.71
N VAL A 167 4.62 -8.17 13.41
CA VAL A 167 3.80 -9.38 13.34
C VAL A 167 3.12 -9.72 14.67
N SER A 168 3.68 -9.33 15.82
CA SER A 168 3.06 -9.54 17.14
C SER A 168 1.78 -8.73 17.32
N SER A 169 1.55 -7.75 16.45
CA SER A 169 0.37 -6.88 16.43
C SER A 169 -0.81 -7.45 15.62
N TYR A 170 -0.65 -8.58 14.92
CA TYR A 170 -1.76 -9.21 14.19
C TYR A 170 -2.99 -9.55 15.04
N PRO A 171 -2.88 -9.92 16.33
CA PRO A 171 -4.07 -10.04 17.18
C PRO A 171 -4.93 -8.78 17.22
N ASN A 172 -4.32 -7.58 17.13
CA ASN A 172 -5.07 -6.32 17.07
C ASN A 172 -5.86 -6.19 15.77
N LEU A 173 -5.27 -6.63 14.63
CA LEU A 173 -5.97 -6.65 13.34
C LEU A 173 -7.18 -7.59 13.37
N VAL A 174 -6.99 -8.81 13.90
CA VAL A 174 -8.07 -9.78 14.07
C VAL A 174 -9.17 -9.23 14.97
N GLN A 175 -8.81 -8.63 16.11
CA GLN A 175 -9.80 -8.02 17.00
C GLN A 175 -10.56 -6.88 16.31
N GLY A 176 -9.86 -6.00 15.58
CA GLY A 176 -10.49 -4.92 14.83
C GLY A 176 -11.47 -5.42 13.76
N LEU A 177 -11.17 -6.52 13.07
CA LEU A 177 -12.09 -7.15 12.13
C LEU A 177 -13.33 -7.73 12.85
N LEU A 178 -13.15 -8.40 14.01
CA LEU A 178 -14.26 -8.89 14.84
C LEU A 178 -15.15 -7.73 15.30
N ASP A 179 -14.57 -6.63 15.76
CA ASP A 179 -15.29 -5.44 16.22
C ASP A 179 -16.09 -4.77 15.09
N ARG A 180 -15.65 -4.93 13.83
CA ARG A 180 -16.36 -4.50 12.61
C ARG A 180 -17.43 -5.48 12.15
N GLY A 181 -17.59 -6.60 12.85
CA GLY A 181 -18.65 -7.59 12.60
C GLY A 181 -18.28 -8.71 11.63
N TYR A 182 -17.00 -8.85 11.25
CA TYR A 182 -16.55 -10.01 10.50
C TYR A 182 -16.62 -11.27 11.37
N SER A 183 -17.15 -12.36 10.82
CA SER A 183 -17.12 -13.65 11.46
C SER A 183 -15.71 -14.28 11.40
N GLU A 184 -15.42 -15.22 12.29
CA GLU A 184 -14.16 -15.98 12.23
C GLU A 184 -13.95 -16.68 10.87
N ALA A 185 -15.03 -17.14 10.23
CA ALA A 185 -14.97 -17.76 8.92
C ALA A 185 -14.55 -16.77 7.81
N GLU A 186 -14.99 -15.52 7.92
CA GLU A 186 -14.61 -14.44 7.01
C GLU A 186 -13.18 -13.98 7.26
N ILE A 187 -12.77 -13.83 8.52
CA ILE A 187 -11.39 -13.45 8.87
C ILE A 187 -10.35 -14.49 8.38
N LYS A 188 -10.72 -15.77 8.36
CA LYS A 188 -9.85 -16.84 7.81
C LYS A 188 -9.65 -16.76 6.30
N LYS A 189 -10.45 -15.98 5.59
CA LYS A 189 -10.30 -15.74 4.14
C LYS A 189 -9.36 -14.58 3.84
N ILE A 190 -9.27 -13.62 4.76
CA ILE A 190 -8.34 -12.50 4.71
C ILE A 190 -6.93 -12.94 5.12
#